data_79c0bc0d4d0a5d8f39daaaccfcfa20c5
#
_entry.id   79c0bc0d4d0a5d8f39daaaccfcfa20c5
#
_cell.length_a   1.000
_cell.length_b   1.000
_cell.length_c   1.000
_cell.angle_alpha   90.00
_cell.angle_beta   90.00
_cell.angle_gamma   90.00
#
_symmetry.space_group_name_H-M   'P 1'
#
loop_
_entity.id
_entity.type
_entity.pdbx_description
1 polymer ?
#
loop_
_entity_poly.entity_id
_entity_poly.type
_entity_poly.pdbx_seq_one_letter_code
_entity_poly.pdbx_strand_id
1 'polypeptide(L)'
;MTLPFILRAGTKARAQISQSGFDADSLAAFGAPAGGPKFIIQSHLDRFLFSQWLPQRKQALPAFGSSIGAFRLLAAAHRDPAAAAERLYQAYCQQNYENKPTA
;
A
#
# COMPACT_ATOMS: atom_id res chain seq x y z
N MET A 1 -16.25 -10.45 13.98
CA MET A 1 -16.27 -9.62 12.75
C MET A 1 -15.44 -10.29 11.67
N THR A 2 -15.99 -10.46 10.49
CA THR A 2 -15.27 -11.03 9.35
C THR A 2 -14.51 -9.91 8.64
N LEU A 3 -13.20 -10.09 8.44
CA LEU A 3 -12.41 -9.14 7.68
C LEU A 3 -12.79 -9.20 6.20
N PRO A 4 -12.81 -8.06 5.50
CA PRO A 4 -13.14 -8.02 4.07
C PRO A 4 -11.99 -8.49 3.17
N PHE A 5 -10.91 -8.99 3.74
CA PHE A 5 -9.73 -9.46 3.00
C PHE A 5 -9.09 -10.63 3.74
N ILE A 6 -8.24 -11.36 3.03
CA ILE A 6 -7.51 -12.50 3.57
C ILE A 6 -6.05 -12.10 3.75
N LEU A 7 -5.50 -12.33 4.96
CA LEU A 7 -4.09 -12.21 5.25
C LEU A 7 -3.43 -13.58 5.15
N ARG A 8 -2.30 -13.63 4.45
CA ARG A 8 -1.50 -14.85 4.32
C ARG A 8 -0.10 -14.57 4.84
N ALA A 9 0.45 -15.50 5.59
CA ALA A 9 1.78 -15.38 6.16
C ALA A 9 2.54 -16.68 5.96
N GLY A 10 3.83 -16.57 5.62
CA GLY A 10 4.72 -17.71 5.59
C GLY A 10 4.91 -18.33 6.98
N THR A 11 5.48 -19.52 7.04
CA THR A 11 5.56 -20.30 8.29
C THR A 11 6.24 -19.52 9.42
N LYS A 12 7.37 -18.88 9.15
CA LYS A 12 8.12 -18.12 10.16
C LYS A 12 7.35 -16.86 10.61
N ALA A 13 6.81 -16.12 9.65
CA ALA A 13 6.02 -14.92 9.94
C ALA A 13 4.78 -15.25 10.73
N ARG A 14 4.09 -16.34 10.38
CA ARG A 14 2.90 -16.80 11.10
C ARG A 14 3.22 -17.14 12.56
N ALA A 15 4.33 -17.83 12.81
CA ALA A 15 4.76 -18.14 14.16
C ALA A 15 5.06 -16.89 14.97
N GLN A 16 5.78 -15.94 14.38
CA GLN A 16 6.11 -14.66 15.02
C GLN A 16 4.85 -13.84 15.34
N ILE A 17 3.91 -13.75 14.40
CA ILE A 17 2.66 -13.02 14.59
C ILE A 17 1.82 -13.67 15.70
N SER A 18 1.80 -15.00 15.76
CA SER A 18 1.06 -15.72 16.81
C SER A 18 1.65 -15.48 18.20
N GLN A 19 2.96 -15.29 18.30
CA GLN A 19 3.63 -15.04 19.58
C GLN A 19 3.58 -13.58 20.02
N SER A 20 3.77 -12.66 19.09
CA SER A 20 4.05 -11.24 19.41
C SER A 20 3.09 -10.27 18.76
N GLY A 21 2.13 -10.74 18.00
CA GLY A 21 1.24 -9.88 17.21
C GLY A 21 1.90 -9.36 15.93
N PHE A 22 1.15 -8.62 15.15
CA PHE A 22 1.63 -8.06 13.89
C PHE A 22 1.92 -6.58 14.07
N ASP A 23 3.17 -6.28 14.30
CA ASP A 23 3.69 -4.95 14.59
C ASP A 23 4.33 -4.34 13.35
N ALA A 24 4.15 -3.03 13.14
CA ALA A 24 4.76 -2.32 12.03
C ALA A 24 6.29 -2.37 12.06
N ASP A 25 6.91 -2.37 13.24
CA ASP A 25 8.36 -2.46 13.39
C ASP A 25 8.92 -3.84 12.99
N SER A 26 8.08 -4.87 12.92
CA SER A 26 8.52 -6.21 12.53
C SER A 26 8.77 -6.37 11.03
N LEU A 27 8.33 -5.41 10.21
CA LEU A 27 8.54 -5.48 8.77
C LEU A 27 9.98 -5.15 8.40
N ALA A 28 10.60 -5.98 7.57
CA ALA A 28 11.93 -5.73 7.03
C ALA A 28 11.88 -4.91 5.74
N ALA A 29 10.84 -5.08 4.93
CA ALA A 29 10.65 -4.39 3.67
C ALA A 29 9.18 -4.42 3.28
N PHE A 30 8.80 -3.52 2.39
CA PHE A 30 7.44 -3.43 1.85
C PHE A 30 7.49 -3.49 0.32
N GLY A 31 6.78 -4.45 -0.26
CA GLY A 31 6.68 -4.59 -1.71
C GLY A 31 5.27 -4.26 -2.19
N ALA A 32 5.19 -3.48 -3.26
CA ALA A 32 3.92 -3.13 -3.89
C ALA A 32 3.93 -3.58 -5.35
N PRO A 33 3.18 -4.62 -5.70
CA PRO A 33 3.20 -5.19 -7.03
C PRO A 33 2.44 -4.36 -8.05
N ALA A 34 2.72 -4.62 -9.32
CA ALA A 34 1.90 -4.15 -10.43
C ALA A 34 0.50 -4.77 -10.34
N GLY A 35 -0.48 -4.12 -10.90
CA GLY A 35 -1.86 -4.62 -10.88
C GLY A 35 -2.84 -3.71 -11.59
N GLY A 36 -2.38 -2.57 -12.12
CA GLY A 36 -3.24 -1.62 -12.81
C GLY A 36 -4.43 -1.21 -11.95
N PRO A 37 -5.67 -1.25 -12.51
CA PRO A 37 -6.85 -0.75 -11.79
C PRO A 37 -7.18 -1.49 -10.49
N LYS A 38 -6.58 -2.64 -10.24
CA LYS A 38 -6.84 -3.42 -9.02
C LYS A 38 -6.47 -2.65 -7.75
N PHE A 39 -5.58 -1.66 -7.84
CA PHE A 39 -5.22 -0.85 -6.67
C PHE A 39 -6.40 -0.05 -6.12
N ILE A 40 -7.42 0.20 -6.92
CA ILE A 40 -8.62 0.93 -6.51
C ILE A 40 -9.28 0.24 -5.31
N ILE A 41 -9.33 -1.10 -5.33
CA ILE A 41 -9.89 -1.89 -4.22
C ILE A 41 -9.07 -1.69 -2.94
N GLN A 42 -7.77 -1.45 -3.07
CA GLN A 42 -6.85 -1.33 -1.95
C GLN A 42 -6.72 0.11 -1.43
N SER A 43 -7.33 1.09 -2.10
CA SER A 43 -7.07 2.50 -1.81
C SER A 43 -7.40 2.89 -0.36
N HIS A 44 -8.47 2.36 0.21
CA HIS A 44 -8.82 2.61 1.61
C HIS A 44 -7.84 1.94 2.57
N LEU A 45 -7.40 0.73 2.25
CA LEU A 45 -6.38 0.04 3.04
C LEU A 45 -5.05 0.80 2.98
N ASP A 46 -4.67 1.29 1.80
CA ASP A 46 -3.47 2.10 1.64
C ASP A 46 -3.49 3.35 2.51
N ARG A 47 -4.63 4.04 2.55
CA ARG A 47 -4.77 5.22 3.41
C ARG A 47 -4.52 4.89 4.88
N PHE A 48 -5.08 3.80 5.35
CA PHE A 48 -4.84 3.34 6.72
C PHE A 48 -3.38 2.94 6.95
N LEU A 49 -2.84 2.08 6.07
CA LEU A 49 -1.48 1.57 6.23
C LEU A 49 -0.45 2.70 6.25
N PHE A 50 -0.56 3.63 5.30
CA PHE A 50 0.46 4.66 5.08
C PHE A 50 0.32 5.86 6.01
N SER A 51 -0.88 6.12 6.54
CA SER A 51 -1.12 7.27 7.41
C SER A 51 -1.19 6.92 8.89
N GLN A 52 -1.56 5.69 9.25
CA GLN A 52 -1.80 5.33 10.64
C GLN A 52 -0.94 4.19 11.14
N TRP A 53 -0.70 3.16 10.33
CA TRP A 53 -0.01 1.96 10.80
C TRP A 53 1.50 2.02 10.58
N LEU A 54 1.95 2.27 9.36
CA LEU A 54 3.39 2.35 9.06
C LEU A 54 4.10 3.53 9.75
N PRO A 55 3.47 4.69 9.95
CA PRO A 55 4.14 5.77 10.70
C PRO A 55 4.46 5.45 12.16
N GLN A 56 3.93 4.37 12.71
CA GLN A 56 4.29 3.91 14.06
C GLN A 56 5.70 3.31 14.12
N ARG A 57 6.31 3.04 12.98
CA ARG A 57 7.66 2.50 12.92
C ARG A 57 8.68 3.50 13.44
N LYS A 58 9.68 2.98 14.13
CA LYS A 58 10.79 3.77 14.65
C LYS A 58 11.91 3.96 13.63
N GLN A 59 11.97 3.09 12.61
CA GLN A 59 13.01 3.10 11.60
C GLN A 59 12.41 3.20 10.21
N ALA A 60 13.20 3.70 9.25
CA ALA A 60 12.81 3.75 7.86
C ALA A 60 12.52 2.33 7.33
N LEU A 61 11.55 2.24 6.45
CA LEU A 61 11.14 0.98 5.84
C LEU A 61 11.59 0.97 4.37
N PRO A 62 12.53 0.08 4.00
CA PRO A 62 12.83 -0.11 2.59
C PRO A 62 11.58 -0.55 1.85
N ALA A 63 11.31 0.09 0.71
CA ALA A 63 10.13 -0.22 -0.07
C ALA A 63 10.48 -0.27 -1.56
N PHE A 64 9.83 -1.16 -2.27
CA PHE A 64 10.01 -1.30 -3.70
C PHE A 64 8.67 -1.58 -4.37
N GLY A 65 8.47 -1.04 -5.55
CA GLY A 65 7.21 -1.18 -6.26
C GLY A 65 7.39 -1.27 -7.76
N SER A 66 6.42 -1.87 -8.43
CA SER A 66 6.38 -2.04 -9.86
C SER A 66 5.09 -1.43 -10.41
N SER A 67 5.20 -0.62 -11.47
CA SER A 67 4.06 0.01 -12.14
C SER A 67 3.20 0.80 -11.15
N ILE A 68 1.90 0.51 -11.06
CA ILE A 68 1.00 1.20 -10.11
C ILE A 68 1.46 1.05 -8.66
N GLY A 69 2.17 -0.04 -8.33
CA GLY A 69 2.75 -0.21 -7.01
C GLY A 69 3.78 0.86 -6.68
N ALA A 70 4.60 1.29 -7.65
CA ALA A 70 5.54 2.38 -7.46
C ALA A 70 4.80 3.71 -7.17
N PHE A 71 3.71 3.98 -7.88
CA PHE A 71 2.90 5.18 -7.62
C PHE A 71 2.28 5.15 -6.22
N ARG A 72 1.81 4.00 -5.78
CA ARG A 72 1.29 3.83 -4.41
C ARG A 72 2.36 4.16 -3.37
N LEU A 73 3.59 3.72 -3.59
CA LEU A 73 4.69 4.00 -2.68
C LEU A 73 5.12 5.46 -2.70
N LEU A 74 5.03 6.14 -3.85
CA LEU A 74 5.24 7.58 -3.90
C LEU A 74 4.21 8.33 -3.04
N ALA A 75 2.96 7.90 -3.08
CA ALA A 75 1.92 8.46 -2.22
C ALA A 75 2.23 8.18 -0.74
N ALA A 76 2.71 6.97 -0.43
CA ALA A 76 3.09 6.61 0.94
C ALA A 76 4.23 7.47 1.48
N ALA A 77 5.16 7.88 0.63
CA ALA A 77 6.31 8.70 1.00
C ALA A 77 5.98 10.19 1.10
N HIS A 78 4.78 10.60 0.75
CA HIS A 78 4.35 11.98 0.83
C HIS A 78 4.20 12.44 2.28
N ARG A 79 4.29 13.77 2.49
CA ARG A 79 4.11 14.36 3.82
C ARG A 79 2.75 14.04 4.43
N ASP A 80 1.70 13.99 3.59
CA ASP A 80 0.36 13.56 3.97
C ASP A 80 -0.03 12.36 3.10
N PRO A 81 0.28 11.14 3.54
CA PRO A 81 0.05 9.94 2.74
C PRO A 81 -1.43 9.68 2.44
N ALA A 82 -2.32 10.00 3.37
CA ALA A 82 -3.76 9.80 3.16
C ALA A 82 -4.28 10.69 2.03
N ALA A 83 -3.91 11.97 2.04
CA ALA A 83 -4.30 12.91 0.99
C ALA A 83 -3.65 12.54 -0.35
N ALA A 84 -2.39 12.10 -0.33
CA ALA A 84 -1.70 11.68 -1.55
C ALA A 84 -2.33 10.42 -2.16
N ALA A 85 -2.70 9.45 -1.34
CA ALA A 85 -3.39 8.24 -1.80
C ALA A 85 -4.76 8.58 -2.40
N GLU A 86 -5.49 9.52 -1.80
CA GLU A 86 -6.77 9.98 -2.34
C GLU A 86 -6.60 10.68 -3.68
N ARG A 87 -5.59 11.54 -3.81
CA ARG A 87 -5.30 12.19 -5.10
C ARG A 87 -4.95 11.18 -6.19
N LEU A 88 -4.16 10.16 -5.85
CA LEU A 88 -3.83 9.09 -6.80
C LEU A 88 -5.09 8.37 -7.26
N TYR A 89 -5.95 8.01 -6.32
CA TYR A 89 -7.22 7.34 -6.59
C TYR A 89 -8.09 8.20 -7.52
N GLN A 90 -8.30 9.46 -7.18
CA GLN A 90 -9.13 10.37 -7.96
C GLN A 90 -8.56 10.61 -9.35
N ALA A 91 -7.27 10.86 -9.45
CA ALA A 91 -6.61 11.08 -10.74
C ALA A 91 -6.73 9.86 -11.65
N TYR A 92 -6.59 8.66 -11.08
CA TYR A 92 -6.71 7.43 -11.86
C TYR A 92 -8.14 7.21 -12.35
N CYS A 93 -9.14 7.44 -11.50
CA CYS A 93 -10.55 7.24 -11.85
C CYS A 93 -11.07 8.30 -12.83
N GLN A 94 -10.49 9.50 -12.82
CA GLN A 94 -10.96 10.62 -13.63
C GLN A 94 -10.18 10.78 -14.93
N GLN A 95 -9.12 10.00 -15.16
CA GLN A 95 -8.36 10.13 -16.39
C GLN A 95 -9.24 9.80 -17.61
N ASN A 96 -9.11 10.62 -18.63
CA ASN A 96 -9.86 10.49 -19.86
C ASN A 96 -8.94 10.82 -21.04
N TYR A 97 -8.99 10.00 -22.07
CA TYR A 97 -8.17 10.18 -23.27
C TYR A 97 -9.08 10.42 -24.47
N GLU A 98 -9.01 11.59 -25.09
CA GLU A 98 -9.75 11.89 -26.32
C GLU A 98 -9.23 11.05 -27.49
N ASN A 99 -7.92 10.79 -27.49
CA ASN A 99 -7.25 9.96 -28.49
C ASN A 99 -6.52 8.82 -27.79
N LYS A 100 -6.31 7.71 -28.54
CA LYS A 100 -5.54 6.59 -28.01
C LYS A 100 -4.12 7.06 -27.64
N PRO A 101 -3.65 6.80 -26.41
CA PRO A 101 -2.30 7.19 -26.03
C PRO A 101 -1.26 6.51 -26.91
N THR A 102 -0.22 7.27 -27.30
CA THR A 102 0.94 6.71 -27.98
C THR A 102 2.02 6.38 -26.96
N ALA A 103 2.73 5.28 -27.22
CA ALA A 103 3.81 4.84 -26.34
C ALA A 103 5.00 5.79 -26.38
#